data_7d98c817ba030fce8673fc9b2b720543
#
_entry.id   7d98c817ba030fce8673fc9b2b720543
#
_cell.length_a   1.000
_cell.length_b   1.000
_cell.length_c   1.000
_cell.angle_alpha   90.00
_cell.angle_beta   90.00
_cell.angle_gamma   90.00
#
_symmetry.space_group_name_H-M   'P 1'
#
loop_
_entity.id
_entity.type
_entity.pdbx_description
1 polymer ?
#
loop_
_entity_poly.entity_id
_entity_poly.type
_entity_poly.pdbx_seq_one_letter_code
_entity_poly.pdbx_strand_id
1 'polypeptide(L)'
;MAGKAQTKRKDKDRIVLRKGESQRKNGTYHFSWTDKAGKRHFIYAPTLEELREKEAAIEKDKLDGIKAEARYVTVNEMFDLWCQLKRGLKNNTFENYKYMYNTFVRPNFGKQRIAALKKSDVKRFYNYLADERGLQASTIDSVHTVLHQVLDMAVDDDYIRSNPSDGVLKELKQSHIFKTEKRRGLTKPEQELLLNFLKNHPIYNHWYPIFAVMVGTGLRVGELSGLRWCDINLDEGIIDINHTLVYYDHRDENSKTGCYFNVHTPKTEAGKRQVPMLEFVKEAFLMEREYQQLIGLECKMTIDGYTDFIFLNRDGGTFYQGSLNKTIRRIIRDCNDEVLQKAKKTRCFYRTLAVTPCGIHSQRECAKRV
;
A
#
# COMPACT_ATOMS: atom_id res chain seq x y z
N MET A 1 5.57 -72.59 8.74
CA MET A 1 4.34 -71.85 9.22
C MET A 1 3.71 -71.18 8.03
N ALA A 2 2.55 -71.64 7.58
CA ALA A 2 1.83 -71.08 6.42
C ALA A 2 1.23 -69.71 6.83
N GLY A 3 1.67 -68.62 6.19
CA GLY A 3 1.11 -67.31 6.41
C GLY A 3 -0.38 -67.28 6.06
N LYS A 4 -1.25 -66.87 7.01
CA LYS A 4 -2.66 -66.65 6.77
C LYS A 4 -2.85 -65.67 5.63
N ALA A 5 -3.45 -66.11 4.52
CA ALA A 5 -3.83 -65.27 3.40
C ALA A 5 -4.76 -64.18 3.92
N GLN A 6 -4.31 -62.90 3.86
CA GLN A 6 -5.13 -61.76 4.24
C GLN A 6 -6.33 -61.67 3.27
N THR A 7 -7.52 -61.96 3.76
CA THR A 7 -8.77 -61.84 3.02
C THR A 7 -8.93 -60.36 2.58
N LYS A 8 -8.88 -60.13 1.28
CA LYS A 8 -9.04 -58.77 0.71
C LYS A 8 -10.43 -58.23 1.11
N ARG A 9 -10.49 -57.08 1.76
CA ARG A 9 -11.74 -56.40 2.11
C ARG A 9 -12.51 -56.04 0.82
N LYS A 10 -13.81 -56.30 0.83
CA LYS A 10 -14.73 -56.00 -0.29
C LYS A 10 -15.83 -55.06 0.19
N ASP A 11 -16.35 -54.22 -0.69
CA ASP A 11 -17.55 -53.42 -0.47
C ASP A 11 -18.83 -54.26 -0.63
N LYS A 12 -20.01 -53.59 -0.59
CA LYS A 12 -21.31 -54.24 -0.79
C LYS A 12 -21.48 -54.87 -2.18
N ASP A 13 -20.82 -54.29 -3.17
CA ASP A 13 -20.85 -54.75 -4.59
C ASP A 13 -19.71 -55.72 -4.90
N ARG A 14 -19.06 -56.27 -3.87
CA ARG A 14 -17.94 -57.24 -3.91
C ARG A 14 -16.68 -56.71 -4.60
N ILE A 15 -16.55 -55.37 -4.76
CA ILE A 15 -15.34 -54.77 -5.29
C ILE A 15 -14.24 -54.75 -4.20
N VAL A 16 -13.01 -55.08 -4.58
CA VAL A 16 -11.87 -55.14 -3.66
C VAL A 16 -11.46 -53.73 -3.26
N LEU A 17 -11.46 -53.47 -1.97
CA LEU A 17 -10.99 -52.20 -1.41
C LEU A 17 -9.48 -52.22 -1.16
N ARG A 18 -8.81 -51.12 -1.48
CA ARG A 18 -7.36 -50.91 -1.25
C ARG A 18 -7.07 -50.67 0.24
N LYS A 19 -5.79 -50.68 0.58
CA LYS A 19 -5.34 -50.35 1.95
C LYS A 19 -5.71 -48.88 2.26
N GLY A 20 -6.44 -48.65 3.32
CA GLY A 20 -6.96 -47.33 3.72
C GLY A 20 -8.38 -47.03 3.27
N GLU A 21 -8.88 -47.69 2.21
CA GLU A 21 -10.26 -47.54 1.75
C GLU A 21 -11.24 -48.34 2.66
N SER A 22 -12.42 -47.79 2.85
CA SER A 22 -13.50 -48.46 3.58
C SER A 22 -14.86 -47.90 3.18
N GLN A 23 -15.91 -48.72 3.19
CA GLN A 23 -17.30 -48.29 2.97
C GLN A 23 -18.03 -48.15 4.29
N ARG A 24 -18.74 -47.07 4.49
CA ARG A 24 -19.57 -46.78 5.67
C ARG A 24 -20.95 -47.44 5.53
N LYS A 25 -21.65 -47.57 6.65
CA LYS A 25 -23.00 -48.11 6.69
C LYS A 25 -24.02 -47.36 5.84
N ASN A 26 -23.79 -46.04 5.65
CA ASN A 26 -24.62 -45.18 4.83
C ASN A 26 -24.26 -45.24 3.32
N GLY A 27 -23.37 -46.15 2.90
CA GLY A 27 -22.98 -46.35 1.52
C GLY A 27 -21.82 -45.49 1.05
N THR A 28 -21.44 -44.40 1.77
CA THR A 28 -20.31 -43.55 1.38
C THR A 28 -18.97 -44.25 1.61
N TYR A 29 -18.01 -43.95 0.79
CA TYR A 29 -16.65 -44.46 0.91
C TYR A 29 -15.76 -43.48 1.66
N HIS A 30 -14.74 -43.97 2.36
CA HIS A 30 -13.69 -43.14 2.92
C HIS A 30 -12.32 -43.75 2.72
N PHE A 31 -11.31 -42.91 2.61
CA PHE A 31 -9.92 -43.29 2.63
C PHE A 31 -9.20 -42.58 3.79
N SER A 32 -8.34 -43.32 4.47
CA SER A 32 -7.54 -42.78 5.57
C SER A 32 -6.07 -43.08 5.37
N TRP A 33 -5.24 -42.05 5.63
CA TRP A 33 -3.79 -42.16 5.60
C TRP A 33 -3.17 -41.39 6.76
N THR A 34 -1.91 -41.67 7.02
CA THR A 34 -1.11 -40.97 8.02
C THR A 34 -0.03 -40.16 7.31
N ASP A 35 0.14 -38.90 7.70
CA ASP A 35 1.21 -38.05 7.17
C ASP A 35 2.58 -38.35 7.80
N LYS A 36 3.62 -37.63 7.37
CA LYS A 36 5.00 -37.79 7.91
C LYS A 36 5.11 -37.41 9.39
N ALA A 37 4.20 -36.56 9.89
CA ALA A 37 4.16 -36.12 11.28
C ALA A 37 3.36 -37.10 12.19
N GLY A 38 2.86 -38.22 11.63
CA GLY A 38 2.07 -39.20 12.38
C GLY A 38 0.58 -38.86 12.50
N LYS A 39 0.12 -37.75 11.92
CA LYS A 39 -1.28 -37.33 11.98
C LYS A 39 -2.13 -38.08 10.96
N ARG A 40 -3.30 -38.60 11.40
CA ARG A 40 -4.21 -39.33 10.54
C ARG A 40 -5.21 -38.39 9.85
N HIS A 41 -5.33 -38.52 8.55
CA HIS A 41 -6.24 -37.76 7.70
C HIS A 41 -7.29 -38.66 7.06
N PHE A 42 -8.44 -38.04 6.69
CA PHE A 42 -9.57 -38.76 6.10
C PHE A 42 -10.11 -37.95 4.92
N ILE A 43 -10.52 -38.65 3.86
CA ILE A 43 -11.36 -38.10 2.78
C ILE A 43 -12.59 -38.99 2.60
N TYR A 44 -13.63 -38.39 2.05
CA TYR A 44 -14.91 -39.04 1.81
C TYR A 44 -15.37 -38.80 0.39
N ALA A 45 -16.07 -39.78 -0.20
CA ALA A 45 -16.72 -39.69 -1.48
C ALA A 45 -18.01 -40.54 -1.51
N PRO A 46 -19.00 -40.18 -2.31
CA PRO A 46 -20.22 -40.95 -2.49
C PRO A 46 -19.96 -42.24 -3.28
N THR A 47 -19.00 -42.25 -4.19
CA THR A 47 -18.62 -43.40 -5.01
C THR A 47 -17.16 -43.81 -4.81
N LEU A 48 -16.85 -45.07 -5.11
CA LEU A 48 -15.49 -45.57 -5.03
C LEU A 48 -14.57 -44.97 -6.10
N GLU A 49 -15.13 -44.66 -7.26
CA GLU A 49 -14.39 -44.05 -8.37
C GLU A 49 -13.92 -42.64 -7.99
N GLU A 50 -14.82 -41.79 -7.49
CA GLU A 50 -14.50 -40.46 -6.99
C GLU A 50 -13.51 -40.51 -5.81
N LEU A 51 -13.62 -41.51 -4.93
CA LEU A 51 -12.64 -41.70 -3.86
C LEU A 51 -11.25 -41.94 -4.41
N ARG A 52 -11.13 -42.81 -5.42
CA ARG A 52 -9.85 -43.17 -6.05
C ARG A 52 -9.22 -42.01 -6.83
N GLU A 53 -10.02 -41.17 -7.44
CA GLU A 53 -9.51 -39.92 -8.04
C GLU A 53 -8.91 -39.00 -6.96
N LYS A 54 -9.58 -38.83 -5.83
CA LYS A 54 -9.08 -38.07 -4.69
C LYS A 54 -7.81 -38.71 -4.07
N GLU A 55 -7.73 -40.05 -4.00
CA GLU A 55 -6.51 -40.74 -3.58
C GLU A 55 -5.33 -40.49 -4.49
N ALA A 56 -5.54 -40.60 -5.81
CA ALA A 56 -4.49 -40.34 -6.78
C ALA A 56 -3.94 -38.91 -6.67
N ALA A 57 -4.84 -37.93 -6.43
CA ALA A 57 -4.41 -36.56 -6.15
C ALA A 57 -3.58 -36.42 -4.88
N ILE A 58 -3.93 -37.15 -3.78
CA ILE A 58 -3.16 -37.18 -2.55
C ILE A 58 -1.80 -37.83 -2.73
N GLU A 59 -1.73 -38.95 -3.47
CA GLU A 59 -0.45 -39.59 -3.76
C GLU A 59 0.45 -38.69 -4.56
N LYS A 60 -0.09 -37.97 -5.55
CA LYS A 60 0.64 -36.97 -6.30
C LYS A 60 1.15 -35.84 -5.40
N ASP A 61 0.28 -35.32 -4.51
CA ASP A 61 0.68 -34.30 -3.53
C ASP A 61 1.82 -34.78 -2.63
N LYS A 62 1.78 -36.04 -2.19
CA LYS A 62 2.87 -36.65 -1.38
C LYS A 62 4.18 -36.79 -2.14
N LEU A 63 4.11 -37.18 -3.43
CA LEU A 63 5.29 -37.28 -4.29
C LEU A 63 5.91 -35.91 -4.53
N ASP A 64 5.08 -34.89 -4.70
CA ASP A 64 5.51 -33.51 -4.90
C ASP A 64 5.92 -32.81 -3.57
N GLY A 65 5.85 -33.50 -2.44
CA GLY A 65 6.21 -32.98 -1.11
C GLY A 65 5.16 -32.11 -0.43
N ILE A 66 4.00 -31.87 -1.06
CA ILE A 66 2.98 -30.98 -0.54
C ILE A 66 2.43 -31.44 0.83
N LYS A 67 2.33 -30.52 1.79
CA LYS A 67 1.83 -30.77 3.14
C LYS A 67 0.37 -31.21 3.10
N ALA A 68 0.04 -32.28 3.81
CA ALA A 68 -1.35 -32.79 3.88
C ALA A 68 -2.33 -31.77 4.47
N GLU A 69 -1.88 -30.92 5.35
CA GLU A 69 -2.67 -29.85 5.98
C GLU A 69 -3.00 -28.68 5.04
N ALA A 70 -2.27 -28.52 3.92
CA ALA A 70 -2.49 -27.46 2.94
C ALA A 70 -3.95 -27.36 2.46
N ARG A 71 -4.67 -28.47 2.46
CA ARG A 71 -6.09 -28.55 2.07
C ARG A 71 -7.03 -27.79 3.00
N TYR A 72 -6.61 -27.55 4.24
CA TYR A 72 -7.43 -26.90 5.26
C TYR A 72 -7.02 -25.44 5.48
N VAL A 73 -5.81 -25.05 5.09
CA VAL A 73 -5.27 -23.72 5.29
C VAL A 73 -5.90 -22.73 4.32
N THR A 74 -6.36 -21.61 4.85
CA THR A 74 -6.90 -20.49 4.08
C THR A 74 -5.80 -19.49 3.76
N VAL A 75 -6.06 -18.62 2.78
CA VAL A 75 -5.15 -17.51 2.45
C VAL A 75 -4.99 -16.56 3.64
N ASN A 76 -6.05 -16.38 4.47
CA ASN A 76 -5.98 -15.57 5.68
C ASN A 76 -5.02 -16.16 6.72
N GLU A 77 -5.10 -17.45 6.99
CA GLU A 77 -4.18 -18.11 7.92
C GLU A 77 -2.73 -18.03 7.45
N MET A 78 -2.50 -18.17 6.14
CA MET A 78 -1.18 -17.98 5.56
C MET A 78 -0.67 -16.54 5.70
N PHE A 79 -1.55 -15.55 5.50
CA PHE A 79 -1.18 -14.14 5.72
C PHE A 79 -0.85 -13.86 7.19
N ASP A 80 -1.61 -14.43 8.13
CA ASP A 80 -1.35 -14.25 9.56
C ASP A 80 0.00 -14.87 9.96
N LEU A 81 0.34 -16.03 9.41
CA LEU A 81 1.67 -16.63 9.55
C LEU A 81 2.77 -15.76 8.92
N TRP A 82 2.51 -15.25 7.70
CA TRP A 82 3.44 -14.34 7.03
C TRP A 82 3.71 -13.08 7.88
N CYS A 83 2.69 -12.49 8.50
CA CYS A 83 2.85 -11.34 9.39
C CYS A 83 3.72 -11.66 10.62
N GLN A 84 3.60 -12.86 11.19
CA GLN A 84 4.41 -13.29 12.34
C GLN A 84 5.89 -13.50 11.97
N LEU A 85 6.17 -14.01 10.78
CA LEU A 85 7.52 -14.36 10.33
C LEU A 85 8.25 -13.20 9.65
N LYS A 86 7.51 -12.28 9.02
CA LYS A 86 8.12 -11.21 8.22
C LYS A 86 8.95 -10.26 9.08
N ARG A 87 10.22 -10.10 8.70
CA ARG A 87 11.19 -9.20 9.34
C ARG A 87 11.82 -8.30 8.28
N GLY A 88 12.51 -7.24 8.72
CA GLY A 88 13.28 -6.35 7.84
C GLY A 88 12.46 -5.31 7.08
N LEU A 89 11.14 -5.29 7.21
CA LEU A 89 10.32 -4.22 6.66
C LEU A 89 10.31 -3.02 7.59
N LYS A 90 10.36 -1.80 7.01
CA LYS A 90 10.08 -0.59 7.79
C LYS A 90 8.62 -0.63 8.25
N ASN A 91 8.36 -0.15 9.45
CA ASN A 91 7.03 -0.20 10.09
C ASN A 91 5.91 0.32 9.15
N ASN A 92 6.14 1.46 8.51
CA ASN A 92 5.18 2.05 7.57
C ASN A 92 4.86 1.13 6.36
N THR A 93 5.84 0.40 5.85
CA THR A 93 5.62 -0.55 4.74
C THR A 93 4.80 -1.74 5.22
N PHE A 94 5.10 -2.24 6.42
CA PHE A 94 4.40 -3.37 7.01
C PHE A 94 2.94 -3.03 7.34
N GLU A 95 2.67 -1.86 7.94
CA GLU A 95 1.32 -1.38 8.22
C GLU A 95 0.52 -1.14 6.92
N ASN A 96 1.16 -0.61 5.87
CA ASN A 96 0.50 -0.48 4.57
C ASN A 96 0.13 -1.85 3.96
N TYR A 97 0.99 -2.85 4.10
CA TYR A 97 0.69 -4.21 3.63
C TYR A 97 -0.47 -4.83 4.40
N LYS A 98 -0.51 -4.67 5.73
CA LYS A 98 -1.64 -5.08 6.56
C LYS A 98 -2.93 -4.38 6.14
N TYR A 99 -2.88 -3.07 5.93
CA TYR A 99 -4.03 -2.30 5.48
C TYR A 99 -4.55 -2.81 4.13
N MET A 100 -3.69 -2.97 3.13
CA MET A 100 -4.07 -3.46 1.81
C MET A 100 -4.69 -4.86 1.88
N TYR A 101 -4.08 -5.75 2.64
CA TYR A 101 -4.59 -7.11 2.80
C TYR A 101 -5.92 -7.14 3.56
N ASN A 102 -6.00 -6.51 4.72
CA ASN A 102 -7.18 -6.54 5.58
C ASN A 102 -8.39 -5.87 4.91
N THR A 103 -8.17 -4.79 4.16
CA THR A 103 -9.24 -4.05 3.49
C THR A 103 -9.77 -4.76 2.26
N PHE A 104 -8.89 -5.35 1.45
CA PHE A 104 -9.28 -5.83 0.12
C PHE A 104 -9.29 -7.36 -0.01
N VAL A 105 -8.36 -8.07 0.63
CA VAL A 105 -8.20 -9.52 0.47
C VAL A 105 -8.97 -10.30 1.54
N ARG A 106 -8.78 -9.94 2.80
CA ARG A 106 -9.30 -10.67 3.97
C ARG A 106 -10.81 -10.93 3.96
N PRO A 107 -11.69 -9.98 3.57
CA PRO A 107 -13.14 -10.17 3.71
C PRO A 107 -13.70 -11.32 2.88
N ASN A 108 -13.20 -11.49 1.66
CA ASN A 108 -13.74 -12.43 0.67
C ASN A 108 -12.69 -13.42 0.16
N PHE A 109 -11.72 -12.95 -0.61
CA PHE A 109 -10.70 -13.79 -1.24
C PHE A 109 -9.86 -14.57 -0.22
N GLY A 110 -9.52 -13.93 0.89
CA GLY A 110 -8.72 -14.52 1.96
C GLY A 110 -9.34 -15.74 2.64
N LYS A 111 -10.64 -15.97 2.50
CA LYS A 111 -11.35 -17.14 3.06
C LYS A 111 -11.20 -18.40 2.19
N GLN A 112 -10.68 -18.25 0.98
CA GLN A 112 -10.48 -19.41 0.10
C GLN A 112 -9.34 -20.29 0.60
N ARG A 113 -9.45 -21.58 0.31
CA ARG A 113 -8.41 -22.55 0.66
C ARG A 113 -7.24 -22.42 -0.31
N ILE A 114 -6.04 -22.32 0.24
CA ILE A 114 -4.83 -22.02 -0.55
C ILE A 114 -4.53 -23.11 -1.59
N ALA A 115 -4.71 -24.39 -1.22
CA ALA A 115 -4.47 -25.52 -2.12
C ALA A 115 -5.48 -25.62 -3.30
N ALA A 116 -6.64 -24.95 -3.20
CA ALA A 116 -7.65 -24.96 -4.25
C ALA A 116 -7.52 -23.77 -5.21
N LEU A 117 -6.67 -22.79 -4.91
CA LEU A 117 -6.52 -21.57 -5.69
C LEU A 117 -5.94 -21.85 -7.07
N LYS A 118 -6.60 -21.29 -8.08
CA LYS A 118 -6.16 -21.27 -9.46
C LYS A 118 -5.82 -19.86 -9.91
N LYS A 119 -5.00 -19.74 -10.92
CA LYS A 119 -4.67 -18.47 -11.57
C LYS A 119 -5.91 -17.69 -12.02
N SER A 120 -6.96 -18.39 -12.47
CA SER A 120 -8.26 -17.81 -12.85
C SER A 120 -8.99 -17.16 -11.66
N ASP A 121 -8.82 -17.67 -10.44
CA ASP A 121 -9.47 -17.11 -9.26
C ASP A 121 -8.83 -15.79 -8.87
N VAL A 122 -7.49 -15.72 -8.94
CA VAL A 122 -6.74 -14.48 -8.73
C VAL A 122 -7.08 -13.43 -9.81
N LYS A 123 -7.19 -13.84 -11.09
CA LYS A 123 -7.64 -12.95 -12.18
C LYS A 123 -9.04 -12.38 -11.90
N ARG A 124 -10.00 -13.24 -11.57
CA ARG A 124 -11.38 -12.81 -11.23
C ARG A 124 -11.39 -11.85 -10.05
N PHE A 125 -10.56 -12.10 -9.04
CA PHE A 125 -10.46 -11.21 -7.90
C PHE A 125 -9.93 -9.83 -8.28
N TYR A 126 -8.89 -9.72 -9.11
CA TYR A 126 -8.38 -8.42 -9.54
C TYR A 126 -9.33 -7.68 -10.48
N ASN A 127 -10.03 -8.40 -11.35
CA ASN A 127 -11.09 -7.80 -12.18
C ASN A 127 -12.23 -7.26 -11.29
N TYR A 128 -12.66 -7.99 -10.28
CA TYR A 128 -13.62 -7.51 -9.28
C TYR A 128 -13.14 -6.22 -8.59
N LEU A 129 -11.86 -6.15 -8.18
CA LEU A 129 -11.31 -4.94 -7.58
C LEU A 129 -11.30 -3.74 -8.56
N ALA A 130 -11.06 -4.01 -9.84
CA ALA A 130 -11.04 -2.99 -10.89
C ALA A 130 -12.45 -2.51 -11.26
N ASP A 131 -13.33 -3.44 -11.61
CA ASP A 131 -14.60 -3.17 -12.28
C ASP A 131 -15.70 -2.81 -11.26
N GLU A 132 -15.81 -3.58 -10.17
CA GLU A 132 -16.87 -3.38 -9.18
C GLU A 132 -16.46 -2.44 -8.04
N ARG A 133 -15.20 -2.52 -7.58
CA ARG A 133 -14.70 -1.65 -6.51
C ARG A 133 -14.08 -0.36 -7.04
N GLY A 134 -13.90 -0.21 -8.35
CA GLY A 134 -13.37 0.98 -9.01
C GLY A 134 -11.95 1.36 -8.60
N LEU A 135 -11.12 0.39 -8.20
CA LEU A 135 -9.78 0.68 -7.70
C LEU A 135 -8.82 1.03 -8.84
N GLN A 136 -7.94 1.98 -8.56
CA GLN A 136 -6.86 2.35 -9.47
C GLN A 136 -5.83 1.21 -9.61
N ALA A 137 -5.21 1.11 -10.78
CA ALA A 137 -4.17 0.10 -11.06
C ALA A 137 -3.05 0.06 -10.02
N SER A 138 -2.62 1.23 -9.52
CA SER A 138 -1.59 1.33 -8.47
C SER A 138 -2.03 0.72 -7.13
N THR A 139 -3.31 0.81 -6.80
CA THR A 139 -3.87 0.20 -5.59
C THR A 139 -3.93 -1.33 -5.75
N ILE A 140 -4.39 -1.81 -6.91
CA ILE A 140 -4.41 -3.24 -7.21
C ILE A 140 -2.99 -3.82 -7.24
N ASP A 141 -2.01 -3.08 -7.76
CA ASP A 141 -0.60 -3.46 -7.72
C ASP A 141 -0.06 -3.58 -6.28
N SER A 142 -0.49 -2.70 -5.39
CA SER A 142 -0.16 -2.78 -3.97
C SER A 142 -0.81 -3.99 -3.28
N VAL A 143 -2.07 -4.29 -3.60
CA VAL A 143 -2.75 -5.51 -3.13
C VAL A 143 -2.05 -6.76 -3.65
N HIS A 144 -1.69 -6.78 -4.95
CA HIS A 144 -0.93 -7.87 -5.56
C HIS A 144 0.41 -8.08 -4.87
N THR A 145 1.14 -7.00 -4.59
CA THR A 145 2.47 -7.07 -3.96
C THR A 145 2.45 -7.83 -2.64
N VAL A 146 1.43 -7.63 -1.81
CA VAL A 146 1.32 -8.35 -0.54
C VAL A 146 0.78 -9.77 -0.73
N LEU A 147 -0.26 -9.95 -1.57
CA LEU A 147 -0.82 -11.27 -1.84
C LEU A 147 0.20 -12.20 -2.49
N HIS A 148 1.00 -11.69 -3.43
CA HIS A 148 2.06 -12.43 -4.10
C HIS A 148 3.09 -12.97 -3.10
N GLN A 149 3.58 -12.12 -2.17
CA GLN A 149 4.54 -12.54 -1.14
C GLN A 149 3.97 -13.62 -0.19
N VAL A 150 2.68 -13.54 0.13
CA VAL A 150 2.00 -14.56 0.96
C VAL A 150 1.91 -15.89 0.21
N LEU A 151 1.60 -15.84 -1.08
CA LEU A 151 1.52 -17.03 -1.92
C LEU A 151 2.90 -17.60 -2.25
N ASP A 152 3.95 -16.77 -2.39
CA ASP A 152 5.34 -17.24 -2.50
C ASP A 152 5.77 -18.01 -1.26
N MET A 153 5.50 -17.49 -0.06
CA MET A 153 5.77 -18.22 1.18
C MET A 153 5.02 -19.55 1.24
N ALA A 154 3.80 -19.60 0.68
CA ALA A 154 3.06 -20.86 0.60
C ALA A 154 3.67 -21.87 -0.36
N VAL A 155 4.39 -21.41 -1.40
CA VAL A 155 5.20 -22.27 -2.27
C VAL A 155 6.45 -22.75 -1.54
N ASP A 156 7.20 -21.83 -0.92
CA ASP A 156 8.42 -22.12 -0.17
C ASP A 156 8.19 -23.11 0.98
N ASP A 157 7.01 -23.04 1.58
CA ASP A 157 6.59 -23.89 2.70
C ASP A 157 5.81 -25.15 2.25
N ASP A 158 5.83 -25.53 0.99
CA ASP A 158 5.18 -26.72 0.43
C ASP A 158 3.65 -26.81 0.63
N TYR A 159 2.94 -25.66 0.68
CA TYR A 159 1.48 -25.64 0.70
C TYR A 159 0.87 -25.71 -0.70
N ILE A 160 1.54 -25.12 -1.69
CA ILE A 160 1.14 -25.12 -3.11
C ILE A 160 2.39 -25.31 -4.00
N ARG A 161 2.17 -25.85 -5.21
CA ARG A 161 3.26 -26.15 -6.16
C ARG A 161 3.83 -24.92 -6.86
N SER A 162 3.00 -23.94 -7.10
CA SER A 162 3.36 -22.70 -7.82
C SER A 162 2.48 -21.56 -7.36
N ASN A 163 2.99 -20.35 -7.49
CA ASN A 163 2.24 -19.15 -7.11
C ASN A 163 1.15 -18.84 -8.15
N PRO A 164 -0.15 -18.94 -7.80
CA PRO A 164 -1.24 -18.67 -8.74
C PRO A 164 -1.37 -17.19 -9.12
N SER A 165 -0.67 -16.28 -8.45
CA SER A 165 -0.66 -14.85 -8.78
C SER A 165 0.38 -14.46 -9.82
N ASP A 166 1.26 -15.38 -10.24
CA ASP A 166 2.30 -15.12 -11.22
C ASP A 166 1.77 -14.60 -12.56
N GLY A 167 2.23 -13.39 -12.93
CA GLY A 167 1.92 -12.78 -14.22
C GLY A 167 0.46 -12.38 -14.42
N VAL A 168 -0.40 -12.48 -13.40
CA VAL A 168 -1.84 -12.20 -13.50
C VAL A 168 -2.13 -10.74 -13.83
N LEU A 169 -1.35 -9.81 -13.30
CA LEU A 169 -1.55 -8.37 -13.53
C LEU A 169 -1.16 -7.88 -14.92
N LYS A 170 -0.44 -8.69 -15.72
CA LYS A 170 0.08 -8.24 -17.00
C LYS A 170 -1.02 -7.78 -17.96
N GLU A 171 -2.08 -8.57 -18.10
CA GLU A 171 -3.21 -8.24 -18.97
C GLU A 171 -4.00 -7.04 -18.43
N LEU A 172 -4.22 -7.00 -17.11
CA LEU A 172 -4.93 -5.90 -16.46
C LEU A 172 -4.20 -4.57 -16.64
N LYS A 173 -2.86 -4.55 -16.48
CA LYS A 173 -2.03 -3.35 -16.72
C LYS A 173 -2.01 -2.90 -18.19
N GLN A 174 -2.25 -3.80 -19.13
CA GLN A 174 -2.33 -3.48 -20.56
C GLN A 174 -3.71 -2.97 -20.99
N SER A 175 -4.75 -3.20 -20.18
CA SER A 175 -6.09 -2.73 -20.49
C SER A 175 -6.18 -1.20 -20.51
N HIS A 176 -6.99 -0.64 -21.41
CA HIS A 176 -7.18 0.80 -21.57
C HIS A 176 -7.76 1.49 -20.32
N ILE A 177 -8.41 0.73 -19.43
CA ILE A 177 -9.04 1.21 -18.19
C ILE A 177 -8.00 1.77 -17.20
N PHE A 178 -6.74 1.31 -17.28
CA PHE A 178 -5.67 1.70 -16.35
C PHE A 178 -4.72 2.76 -16.88
N LYS A 179 -5.04 3.46 -17.96
CA LYS A 179 -4.25 4.62 -18.41
C LYS A 179 -4.48 5.79 -17.45
N THR A 180 -3.70 5.85 -16.39
CA THR A 180 -3.60 7.06 -15.57
C THR A 180 -2.91 8.17 -16.38
N GLU A 181 -3.50 9.36 -16.40
CA GLU A 181 -2.83 10.54 -16.97
C GLU A 181 -1.46 10.72 -16.30
N LYS A 182 -0.43 10.91 -17.12
CA LYS A 182 0.93 11.18 -16.60
C LYS A 182 0.92 12.50 -15.83
N ARG A 183 1.21 12.43 -14.55
CA ARG A 183 1.45 13.63 -13.74
C ARG A 183 2.67 14.35 -14.27
N ARG A 184 2.59 15.67 -14.39
CA ARG A 184 3.72 16.52 -14.78
C ARG A 184 3.98 17.58 -13.72
N GLY A 185 5.22 18.04 -13.65
CA GLY A 185 5.60 19.20 -12.84
C GLY A 185 4.99 20.51 -13.37
N LEU A 186 5.02 21.53 -12.55
CA LEU A 186 4.67 22.89 -12.96
C LEU A 186 5.69 23.42 -13.97
N THR A 187 5.21 24.11 -15.00
CA THR A 187 6.06 24.92 -15.85
C THR A 187 6.51 26.19 -15.12
N LYS A 188 7.61 26.84 -15.57
CA LYS A 188 8.08 28.08 -14.96
C LYS A 188 6.98 29.16 -14.88
N PRO A 189 6.20 29.45 -15.93
CA PRO A 189 5.11 30.43 -15.82
C PRO A 189 4.04 30.06 -14.82
N GLU A 190 3.75 28.77 -14.64
CA GLU A 190 2.79 28.29 -13.64
C GLU A 190 3.32 28.43 -12.21
N GLN A 191 4.62 28.21 -12.01
CA GLN A 191 5.29 28.42 -10.73
C GLN A 191 5.26 29.91 -10.35
N GLU A 192 5.65 30.78 -11.28
CA GLU A 192 5.63 32.23 -11.09
C GLU A 192 4.23 32.76 -10.81
N LEU A 193 3.22 32.28 -11.55
CA LEU A 193 1.83 32.66 -11.33
C LEU A 193 1.37 32.27 -9.92
N LEU A 194 1.63 31.02 -9.49
CA LEU A 194 1.24 30.54 -8.18
C LEU A 194 1.95 31.30 -7.04
N LEU A 195 3.26 31.51 -7.18
CA LEU A 195 4.05 32.21 -6.16
C LEU A 195 3.66 33.69 -6.05
N ASN A 196 3.44 34.37 -7.20
CA ASN A 196 2.96 35.75 -7.22
C ASN A 196 1.55 35.87 -6.63
N PHE A 197 0.65 34.94 -6.94
CA PHE A 197 -0.67 34.89 -6.32
C PHE A 197 -0.54 34.76 -4.80
N LEU A 198 0.23 33.80 -4.31
CA LEU A 198 0.43 33.60 -2.87
C LEU A 198 1.01 34.83 -2.18
N LYS A 199 2.08 35.41 -2.76
CA LYS A 199 2.80 36.56 -2.17
C LYS A 199 1.89 37.78 -2.00
N ASN A 200 0.97 37.99 -2.94
CA ASN A 200 0.14 39.22 -2.99
C ASN A 200 -1.29 39.01 -2.46
N HIS A 201 -1.74 37.79 -2.20
CA HIS A 201 -3.11 37.54 -1.78
C HIS A 201 -3.29 37.79 -0.27
N PRO A 202 -4.27 38.62 0.15
CA PRO A 202 -4.40 39.05 1.55
C PRO A 202 -4.68 37.90 2.55
N ILE A 203 -5.27 36.80 2.06
CA ILE A 203 -5.60 35.64 2.92
C ILE A 203 -4.52 34.55 2.81
N TYR A 204 -3.86 34.40 1.66
CA TYR A 204 -2.97 33.28 1.41
C TYR A 204 -1.48 33.60 1.52
N ASN A 205 -1.10 34.85 1.78
CA ASN A 205 0.30 35.28 1.85
C ASN A 205 1.12 34.51 2.91
N HIS A 206 0.51 34.12 4.03
CA HIS A 206 1.16 33.31 5.07
C HIS A 206 1.51 31.86 4.59
N TRP A 207 0.97 31.41 3.45
CA TRP A 207 1.34 30.15 2.81
C TRP A 207 2.47 30.31 1.79
N TYR A 208 2.85 31.55 1.46
CA TYR A 208 3.92 31.79 0.50
C TYR A 208 5.24 31.13 0.92
N PRO A 209 5.74 31.28 2.18
CA PRO A 209 7.02 30.71 2.55
C PRO A 209 7.12 29.21 2.34
N ILE A 210 6.15 28.44 2.82
CA ILE A 210 6.16 26.97 2.73
C ILE A 210 6.12 26.49 1.27
N PHE A 211 5.30 27.12 0.41
CA PHE A 211 5.20 26.71 -0.99
C PHE A 211 6.37 27.26 -1.84
N ALA A 212 6.94 28.42 -1.51
CA ALA A 212 8.14 28.93 -2.14
C ALA A 212 9.34 28.01 -1.89
N VAL A 213 9.54 27.58 -0.64
CA VAL A 213 10.58 26.60 -0.29
C VAL A 213 10.34 25.28 -1.01
N MET A 214 9.10 24.77 -1.04
CA MET A 214 8.77 23.50 -1.72
C MET A 214 9.06 23.57 -3.24
N VAL A 215 8.70 24.66 -3.88
CA VAL A 215 8.92 24.87 -5.34
C VAL A 215 10.40 25.06 -5.65
N GLY A 216 11.11 25.86 -4.85
CA GLY A 216 12.51 26.20 -5.10
C GLY A 216 13.51 25.09 -4.79
N THR A 217 13.14 24.16 -3.90
CA THR A 217 14.05 23.11 -3.44
C THR A 217 13.67 21.70 -3.91
N GLY A 218 12.41 21.47 -4.28
CA GLY A 218 11.89 20.15 -4.61
C GLY A 218 11.84 19.18 -3.43
N LEU A 219 11.86 19.66 -2.18
CA LEU A 219 11.78 18.84 -0.98
C LEU A 219 10.49 18.03 -0.95
N ARG A 220 10.59 16.79 -0.44
CA ARG A 220 9.40 15.99 -0.16
C ARG A 220 8.63 16.60 1.00
N VAL A 221 7.32 16.40 1.02
CA VAL A 221 6.46 16.97 2.08
C VAL A 221 6.95 16.63 3.49
N GLY A 222 7.38 15.40 3.72
CA GLY A 222 7.89 15.00 5.03
C GLY A 222 9.25 15.62 5.37
N GLU A 223 10.12 15.86 4.40
CA GLU A 223 11.37 16.60 4.56
C GLU A 223 11.06 18.06 4.90
N LEU A 224 10.14 18.68 4.15
CA LEU A 224 9.71 20.07 4.37
C LEU A 224 9.05 20.27 5.75
N SER A 225 8.09 19.40 6.10
CA SER A 225 7.38 19.48 7.40
C SER A 225 8.27 19.18 8.59
N GLY A 226 9.32 18.40 8.37
CA GLY A 226 10.32 18.07 9.40
C GLY A 226 11.45 19.08 9.54
N LEU A 227 11.52 20.09 8.67
CA LEU A 227 12.62 21.06 8.65
C LEU A 227 12.64 21.90 9.93
N ARG A 228 13.82 22.07 10.52
CA ARG A 228 14.03 22.84 11.75
C ARG A 228 14.93 24.05 11.47
N TRP A 229 14.86 25.04 12.33
CA TRP A 229 15.73 26.22 12.18
C TRP A 229 17.22 25.89 12.25
N CYS A 230 17.62 24.87 13.02
CA CYS A 230 19.01 24.41 13.08
C CYS A 230 19.49 23.67 11.83
N ASP A 231 18.58 23.25 10.93
CA ASP A 231 18.93 22.60 9.66
C ASP A 231 19.14 23.62 8.53
N ILE A 232 19.02 24.94 8.83
CA ILE A 232 19.11 26.04 7.87
C ILE A 232 20.34 26.90 8.14
N ASN A 233 21.24 27.01 7.16
CA ASN A 233 22.32 27.98 7.18
C ASN A 233 22.01 29.09 6.15
N LEU A 234 21.49 30.23 6.65
CA LEU A 234 21.12 31.37 5.83
C LEU A 234 22.34 32.12 5.28
N ASP A 235 23.48 32.06 5.96
CA ASP A 235 24.70 32.77 5.54
C ASP A 235 25.34 32.05 4.36
N GLU A 236 25.48 30.75 4.44
CA GLU A 236 26.01 29.91 3.37
C GLU A 236 24.95 29.57 2.30
N GLY A 237 23.67 29.83 2.56
CA GLY A 237 22.59 29.51 1.64
C GLY A 237 22.36 28.01 1.46
N ILE A 238 22.44 27.22 2.55
CA ILE A 238 22.36 25.76 2.53
C ILE A 238 21.25 25.27 3.45
N ILE A 239 20.53 24.25 2.98
CA ILE A 239 19.55 23.46 3.76
C ILE A 239 20.10 22.06 3.92
N ASP A 240 20.21 21.59 5.17
CA ASP A 240 20.64 20.23 5.49
C ASP A 240 19.46 19.29 5.64
N ILE A 241 19.34 18.31 4.74
CA ILE A 241 18.28 17.31 4.75
C ILE A 241 18.81 16.01 5.35
N ASN A 242 18.54 15.79 6.63
CA ASN A 242 19.06 14.66 7.40
C ASN A 242 17.94 13.77 7.97
N HIS A 243 16.69 14.18 7.92
CA HIS A 243 15.53 13.46 8.42
C HIS A 243 14.25 13.77 7.63
N THR A 244 13.19 13.05 7.94
CA THR A 244 11.86 13.26 7.37
C THR A 244 10.79 12.99 8.43
N LEU A 245 9.80 13.85 8.48
CA LEU A 245 8.64 13.68 9.34
C LEU A 245 7.59 12.82 8.64
N VAL A 246 7.07 11.83 9.33
CA VAL A 246 6.03 10.93 8.83
C VAL A 246 4.83 11.00 9.76
N TYR A 247 3.64 11.13 9.18
CA TYR A 247 2.39 11.13 9.90
C TYR A 247 1.66 9.81 9.67
N TYR A 248 1.30 9.14 10.77
CA TYR A 248 0.58 7.87 10.75
C TYR A 248 -0.85 8.07 11.21
N ASP A 249 -1.78 7.46 10.47
CA ASP A 249 -3.17 7.30 10.87
C ASP A 249 -3.34 5.85 11.37
N HIS A 250 -3.13 5.63 12.65
CA HIS A 250 -3.39 4.34 13.28
C HIS A 250 -4.87 4.24 13.65
N ARG A 251 -5.59 3.49 12.84
CA ARG A 251 -6.94 3.01 13.17
C ARG A 251 -6.86 1.58 13.68
N ASP A 252 -6.27 1.41 14.85
CA ASP A 252 -6.46 0.17 15.59
C ASP A 252 -7.85 0.19 16.20
N GLU A 253 -8.65 -0.86 15.99
CA GLU A 253 -10.01 -0.99 16.50
C GLU A 253 -10.09 -0.85 18.03
N ASN A 254 -8.97 -0.99 18.74
CA ASN A 254 -8.85 -0.91 20.20
C ASN A 254 -8.14 0.34 20.73
N SER A 255 -7.60 1.23 19.90
CA SER A 255 -6.90 2.43 20.37
C SER A 255 -7.66 3.71 19.99
N LYS A 256 -8.04 4.48 21.01
CA LYS A 256 -8.74 5.78 20.88
C LYS A 256 -7.84 6.93 20.38
N THR A 257 -6.56 6.70 20.12
CA THR A 257 -5.58 7.73 19.73
C THR A 257 -5.01 7.37 18.36
N GLY A 258 -5.67 7.90 17.32
CA GLY A 258 -5.49 7.40 15.98
C GLY A 258 -4.31 7.94 15.19
N CYS A 259 -3.71 9.08 15.54
CA CYS A 259 -2.78 9.74 14.63
C CYS A 259 -1.56 10.27 15.38
N TYR A 260 -0.36 9.97 14.90
CA TYR A 260 0.86 10.48 15.49
C TYR A 260 1.96 10.75 14.44
N PHE A 261 2.92 11.59 14.83
CA PHE A 261 4.11 11.88 14.03
C PHE A 261 5.29 11.05 14.51
N ASN A 262 6.14 10.65 13.58
CA ASN A 262 7.46 10.08 13.87
C ASN A 262 8.50 10.70 12.96
N VAL A 263 9.73 10.80 13.47
CA VAL A 263 10.89 11.22 12.69
C VAL A 263 11.60 9.97 12.16
N HIS A 264 11.84 9.95 10.86
CA HIS A 264 12.59 8.88 10.21
C HIS A 264 13.89 9.42 9.61
N THR A 265 14.96 8.70 9.79
CA THR A 265 16.19 8.92 9.03
C THR A 265 15.99 8.49 7.59
N PRO A 266 16.71 9.09 6.62
CA PRO A 266 16.67 8.66 5.22
C PRO A 266 16.96 7.15 5.08
N LYS A 267 16.41 6.54 4.02
CA LYS A 267 16.59 5.09 3.76
C LYS A 267 18.00 4.73 3.32
N THR A 268 18.72 5.70 2.75
CA THR A 268 20.07 5.56 2.21
C THR A 268 20.89 6.78 2.60
N GLU A 269 22.21 6.65 2.65
CA GLU A 269 23.11 7.79 2.90
C GLU A 269 22.93 8.91 1.85
N ALA A 270 22.65 8.57 0.58
CA ALA A 270 22.31 9.55 -0.46
C ALA A 270 21.00 10.32 -0.17
N GLY A 271 20.20 9.87 0.79
CA GLY A 271 19.03 10.61 1.27
C GLY A 271 19.40 11.77 2.21
N LYS A 272 20.55 11.72 2.84
CA LYS A 272 21.17 12.84 3.56
C LYS A 272 21.86 13.71 2.53
N ARG A 273 21.45 14.94 2.40
CA ARG A 273 21.97 15.84 1.37
C ARG A 273 21.83 17.28 1.78
N GLN A 274 22.70 18.09 1.23
CA GLN A 274 22.61 19.54 1.29
C GLN A 274 21.95 20.07 0.02
N VAL A 275 21.04 21.01 0.19
CA VAL A 275 20.31 21.65 -0.91
C VAL A 275 20.65 23.13 -0.88
N PRO A 276 21.20 23.70 -1.97
CA PRO A 276 21.46 25.13 -2.06
C PRO A 276 20.15 25.92 -2.13
N MET A 277 20.11 27.07 -1.49
CA MET A 277 18.98 27.98 -1.49
C MET A 277 19.08 28.93 -2.70
N LEU A 278 17.99 29.04 -3.42
CA LEU A 278 17.78 30.16 -4.32
C LEU A 278 17.42 31.42 -3.53
N GLU A 279 17.65 32.62 -4.05
CA GLU A 279 17.40 33.86 -3.31
C GLU A 279 15.98 33.98 -2.78
N PHE A 280 14.98 33.69 -3.62
CA PHE A 280 13.57 33.72 -3.17
C PHE A 280 13.23 32.68 -2.08
N VAL A 281 13.99 31.58 -1.98
CA VAL A 281 13.87 30.59 -0.90
C VAL A 281 14.42 31.15 0.40
N LYS A 282 15.56 31.84 0.33
CA LYS A 282 16.15 32.54 1.48
C LYS A 282 15.20 33.62 2.01
N GLU A 283 14.65 34.44 1.10
CA GLU A 283 13.62 35.43 1.45
C GLU A 283 12.40 34.78 2.12
N ALA A 284 11.95 33.63 1.62
CA ALA A 284 10.83 32.89 2.19
C ALA A 284 11.09 32.45 3.65
N PHE A 285 12.29 31.98 3.97
CA PHE A 285 12.65 31.64 5.34
C PHE A 285 12.72 32.87 6.24
N LEU A 286 13.25 33.99 5.75
CA LEU A 286 13.28 35.26 6.49
C LEU A 286 11.84 35.76 6.77
N MET A 287 10.96 35.71 5.78
CA MET A 287 9.54 36.06 5.94
C MET A 287 8.84 35.17 6.98
N GLU A 288 9.10 33.85 6.97
CA GLU A 288 8.53 32.94 7.95
C GLU A 288 9.02 33.25 9.34
N ARG A 289 10.31 33.53 9.53
CA ARG A 289 10.89 33.87 10.83
C ARG A 289 10.31 35.17 11.38
N GLU A 290 10.22 36.20 10.51
CA GLU A 290 9.62 37.48 10.87
C GLU A 290 8.12 37.34 11.26
N TYR A 291 7.38 36.56 10.47
CA TYR A 291 5.97 36.29 10.78
C TYR A 291 5.80 35.60 12.14
N GLN A 292 6.59 34.57 12.41
CA GLN A 292 6.54 33.85 13.71
C GLN A 292 6.88 34.78 14.88
N GLN A 293 7.89 35.61 14.74
CA GLN A 293 8.27 36.61 15.76
C GLN A 293 7.15 37.65 15.99
N LEU A 294 6.53 38.14 14.91
CA LEU A 294 5.49 39.16 14.97
C LEU A 294 4.24 38.67 15.71
N ILE A 295 3.84 37.40 15.53
CA ILE A 295 2.63 36.84 16.15
C ILE A 295 2.91 36.01 17.40
N GLY A 296 4.18 35.88 17.82
CA GLY A 296 4.59 35.06 18.95
C GLY A 296 4.32 33.56 18.76
N LEU A 297 4.47 33.05 17.52
CA LEU A 297 4.25 31.64 17.21
C LEU A 297 5.51 30.83 17.46
N GLU A 298 5.45 29.90 18.39
CA GLU A 298 6.53 29.01 18.76
C GLU A 298 6.17 27.55 18.53
N CYS A 299 7.17 26.73 18.27
CA CYS A 299 6.99 25.29 18.15
C CYS A 299 6.65 24.67 19.51
N LYS A 300 5.47 24.07 19.64
CA LYS A 300 5.00 23.40 20.86
C LYS A 300 5.14 21.89 20.81
N MET A 301 5.71 21.35 19.75
CA MET A 301 5.83 19.90 19.53
C MET A 301 7.26 19.44 19.69
N THR A 302 7.43 18.32 20.40
CA THR A 302 8.66 17.52 20.38
C THR A 302 8.31 16.13 19.89
N ILE A 303 8.94 15.68 18.79
CA ILE A 303 8.67 14.42 18.14
C ILE A 303 9.99 13.64 18.04
N ASP A 304 10.10 12.51 18.72
CA ASP A 304 11.31 11.67 18.78
C ASP A 304 12.59 12.47 19.12
N GLY A 305 12.47 13.47 20.03
CA GLY A 305 13.55 14.36 20.43
C GLY A 305 13.83 15.53 19.47
N TYR A 306 13.10 15.65 18.36
CA TYR A 306 13.18 16.77 17.43
C TYR A 306 12.15 17.83 17.81
N THR A 307 12.58 19.08 17.84
CA THR A 307 11.76 20.27 18.12
C THR A 307 12.19 21.41 17.22
N ASP A 308 11.58 22.58 17.38
CA ASP A 308 11.92 23.80 16.65
C ASP A 308 11.68 23.71 15.13
N PHE A 309 10.57 23.04 14.76
CA PHE A 309 10.14 22.94 13.37
C PHE A 309 9.80 24.31 12.79
N ILE A 310 10.15 24.53 11.51
CA ILE A 310 9.98 25.84 10.85
C ILE A 310 8.51 26.11 10.52
N PHE A 311 7.84 25.18 9.83
CA PHE A 311 6.50 25.42 9.31
C PHE A 311 5.42 24.94 10.28
N LEU A 312 4.78 25.89 10.93
CA LEU A 312 3.84 25.65 12.04
C LEU A 312 2.40 26.05 11.67
N ASN A 313 1.47 25.28 12.20
CA ASN A 313 0.07 25.68 12.24
C ASN A 313 -0.19 26.70 13.38
N ARG A 314 -1.41 27.21 13.48
CA ARG A 314 -1.79 28.22 14.50
C ARG A 314 -1.59 27.75 15.95
N ASP A 315 -1.58 26.44 16.17
CA ASP A 315 -1.45 25.83 17.50
C ASP A 315 0.01 25.55 17.88
N GLY A 316 0.99 25.86 17.00
CA GLY A 316 2.41 25.59 17.18
C GLY A 316 2.80 24.14 16.80
N GLY A 317 1.93 23.42 16.10
CA GLY A 317 2.21 22.09 15.56
C GLY A 317 2.65 22.15 14.08
N THR A 318 3.38 21.13 13.63
CA THR A 318 3.81 21.03 12.24
C THR A 318 2.71 20.52 11.30
N PHE A 319 2.89 20.71 9.99
CA PHE A 319 1.96 20.26 8.98
C PHE A 319 2.22 18.80 8.57
N TYR A 320 1.16 18.11 8.16
CA TYR A 320 1.24 16.80 7.51
C TYR A 320 0.73 16.86 6.06
N GLN A 321 1.06 15.86 5.26
CA GLN A 321 0.74 15.83 3.84
C GLN A 321 -0.74 16.09 3.53
N GLY A 322 -1.65 15.53 4.33
CA GLY A 322 -3.09 15.71 4.12
C GLY A 322 -3.56 17.15 4.28
N SER A 323 -3.02 17.88 5.28
CA SER A 323 -3.33 19.30 5.50
C SER A 323 -2.80 20.18 4.37
N LEU A 324 -1.54 19.97 3.96
CA LEU A 324 -0.95 20.71 2.85
C LEU A 324 -1.66 20.44 1.53
N ASN A 325 -2.06 19.19 1.26
CA ASN A 325 -2.84 18.85 0.06
C ASN A 325 -4.22 19.54 0.03
N LYS A 326 -4.92 19.63 1.17
CA LYS A 326 -6.20 20.35 1.26
C LYS A 326 -5.99 21.84 0.99
N THR A 327 -4.97 22.43 1.59
CA THR A 327 -4.65 23.84 1.45
C THR A 327 -4.27 24.19 0.02
N ILE A 328 -3.34 23.44 -0.61
CA ILE A 328 -2.90 23.76 -1.97
C ILE A 328 -4.04 23.60 -2.99
N ARG A 329 -4.93 22.65 -2.84
CA ARG A 329 -6.12 22.51 -3.70
C ARG A 329 -7.04 23.73 -3.62
N ARG A 330 -7.27 24.25 -2.42
CA ARG A 330 -8.05 25.47 -2.21
C ARG A 330 -7.36 26.68 -2.86
N ILE A 331 -6.08 26.87 -2.60
CA ILE A 331 -5.28 27.96 -3.17
C ILE A 331 -5.31 27.94 -4.69
N ILE A 332 -5.12 26.79 -5.31
CA ILE A 332 -5.12 26.65 -6.77
C ILE A 332 -6.50 26.95 -7.37
N ARG A 333 -7.57 26.48 -6.73
CA ARG A 333 -8.92 26.79 -7.16
C ARG A 333 -9.13 28.31 -7.18
N ASP A 334 -8.82 28.98 -6.08
CA ASP A 334 -9.05 30.41 -5.93
C ASP A 334 -8.09 31.24 -6.84
N CYS A 335 -6.86 30.79 -7.05
CA CYS A 335 -5.94 31.34 -8.01
C CYS A 335 -6.47 31.23 -9.45
N ASN A 336 -6.98 30.07 -9.83
CA ASN A 336 -7.57 29.86 -11.15
C ASN A 336 -8.80 30.75 -11.36
N ASP A 337 -9.68 30.86 -10.35
CA ASP A 337 -10.87 31.71 -10.42
C ASP A 337 -10.50 33.18 -10.62
N GLU A 338 -9.47 33.68 -9.92
CA GLU A 338 -8.98 35.06 -10.08
C GLU A 338 -8.36 35.29 -11.47
N VAL A 339 -7.57 34.36 -11.97
CA VAL A 339 -6.97 34.42 -13.31
C VAL A 339 -8.04 34.39 -14.39
N LEU A 340 -9.08 33.55 -14.22
CA LEU A 340 -10.22 33.48 -15.15
C LEU A 340 -11.02 34.76 -15.20
N GLN A 341 -11.27 35.39 -14.03
CA GLN A 341 -11.95 36.68 -13.98
C GLN A 341 -11.17 37.78 -14.67
N LYS A 342 -9.84 37.77 -14.56
CA LYS A 342 -8.94 38.76 -15.25
C LYS A 342 -8.78 38.46 -16.73
N ALA A 343 -8.82 37.19 -17.14
CA ALA A 343 -8.69 36.77 -18.53
C ALA A 343 -10.04 36.83 -19.26
N LYS A 344 -10.45 38.00 -19.74
CA LYS A 344 -11.61 38.15 -20.62
C LYS A 344 -11.47 37.22 -21.83
N LYS A 345 -12.12 36.04 -21.78
CA LYS A 345 -12.35 35.11 -22.90
C LYS A 345 -11.17 34.28 -23.47
N THR A 346 -10.19 33.87 -22.68
CA THR A 346 -9.21 32.92 -23.20
C THR A 346 -9.44 31.52 -22.60
N ARG A 347 -9.35 30.49 -23.45
CA ARG A 347 -9.51 29.07 -23.02
C ARG A 347 -8.60 28.77 -21.85
N CYS A 348 -9.17 28.64 -20.66
CA CYS A 348 -8.44 28.26 -19.47
C CYS A 348 -8.42 26.75 -19.29
N PHE A 349 -7.24 26.23 -19.10
CA PHE A 349 -7.03 24.85 -18.69
C PHE A 349 -7.05 24.80 -17.17
N TYR A 350 -8.06 24.14 -16.58
CA TYR A 350 -8.03 23.80 -15.17
C TYR A 350 -6.95 22.76 -14.92
N ARG A 351 -6.05 23.05 -14.01
CA ARG A 351 -5.02 22.12 -13.57
C ARG A 351 -5.12 21.93 -12.07
N THR A 352 -5.25 20.69 -11.64
CA THR A 352 -5.18 20.35 -10.23
C THR A 352 -3.72 20.11 -9.88
N LEU A 353 -3.17 20.96 -9.01
CA LEU A 353 -1.89 20.71 -8.35
C LEU A 353 -2.14 19.79 -7.14
N ALA A 354 -1.28 18.83 -6.96
CA ALA A 354 -1.29 17.97 -5.77
C ALA A 354 0.10 17.92 -5.16
N VAL A 355 0.18 18.06 -3.87
CA VAL A 355 1.40 17.82 -3.11
C VAL A 355 1.55 16.32 -2.91
N THR A 356 2.63 15.76 -3.41
CA THR A 356 2.97 14.35 -3.24
C THR A 356 4.25 14.20 -2.43
N PRO A 357 4.60 13.00 -1.97
CA PRO A 357 5.89 12.76 -1.33
C PRO A 357 7.11 13.14 -2.18
N CYS A 358 6.92 13.33 -3.49
CA CYS A 358 7.97 13.71 -4.46
C CYS A 358 7.90 15.18 -4.92
N GLY A 359 7.12 16.04 -4.23
CA GLY A 359 6.97 17.46 -4.59
C GLY A 359 5.59 17.83 -5.15
N ILE A 360 5.49 19.01 -5.79
CA ILE A 360 4.25 19.52 -6.38
C ILE A 360 4.13 19.02 -7.82
N HIS A 361 3.00 18.36 -8.14
CA HIS A 361 2.70 17.89 -9.48
C HIS A 361 1.38 18.47 -9.98
N SER A 362 1.29 18.74 -11.30
CA SER A 362 0.05 19.16 -11.94
C SER A 362 -0.67 18.00 -12.62
N GLN A 363 -1.99 17.96 -12.47
CA GLN A 363 -2.88 17.10 -13.27
C GLN A 363 -3.67 17.98 -14.25
N ARG A 364 -3.79 17.54 -15.50
CA ARG A 364 -4.74 18.14 -16.45
C ARG A 364 -6.12 17.57 -16.16
N GLU A 365 -7.06 18.38 -15.69
CA GLU A 365 -8.46 18.14 -15.88
C GLU A 365 -8.91 18.83 -17.17
N CYS A 366 -9.17 18.05 -18.22
CA CYS A 366 -9.90 18.54 -19.38
C CYS A 366 -11.36 18.75 -18.92
N ALA A 367 -11.78 19.97 -18.72
CA ALA A 367 -13.18 20.31 -18.69
C ALA A 367 -13.79 20.04 -20.07
N LYS A 368 -14.36 18.84 -20.29
CA LYS A 368 -15.40 18.64 -21.28
C LYS A 368 -16.65 19.27 -20.69
N ARG A 369 -16.90 20.52 -20.99
CA ARG A 369 -18.25 21.09 -21.09
C ARG A 369 -18.21 22.25 -22.09
N VAL A 370 -18.96 22.05 -23.14
CA VAL A 370 -19.47 22.90 -24.21
C VAL A 370 -19.51 24.35 -23.89
#